data_03b2259691502466e43ecf43e2a91efa
#
_entry.id   03b2259691502466e43ecf43e2a91efa
#
_cell.length_a   1.000
_cell.length_b   1.000
_cell.length_c   1.000
_cell.angle_alpha   90.00
_cell.angle_beta   90.00
_cell.angle_gamma   90.00
#
_symmetry.space_group_name_H-M   'P 1'
#
loop_
_entity.id
_entity.type
_entity.pdbx_description
1 polymer ?
#
loop_
_entity_poly.entity_id
_entity_poly.type
_entity_poly.pdbx_seq_one_letter_code
_entity_poly.pdbx_strand_id
1 'polypeptide(L)'
;MESMEMMPARIRIASILKKALFSGEYKSGDELSLTEIAEKLGVSRTPVREAFQQLESEGLLKLRMNKGAIVNPIDEKYIRDHYEMRMLLESEAAYRAAKNGLSNVDKLLAKLKKTKENMKQLSTPDYEDLNFEVHSAIWTAADNDRLYKFLSMLWNGPSVGFLNPKIDHYKKSTDEHIAILEAIKDGNSNEAKRMMEIHTERSMNNILKNFKFA
;
A
#
# COMPACT_ATOMS: atom_id res chain seq x y z
N MET A 1 3.48 12.50 -11.17
CA MET A 1 2.59 11.31 -11.19
C MET A 1 2.60 10.75 -12.60
N GLU A 2 3.22 9.59 -12.79
CA GLU A 2 2.89 8.80 -13.97
C GLU A 2 1.46 8.30 -13.77
N SER A 3 0.53 8.67 -14.66
CA SER A 3 -0.84 8.18 -14.59
C SER A 3 -0.82 6.64 -14.61
N MET A 4 -1.77 5.98 -13.96
CA MET A 4 -1.89 4.51 -14.00
C MET A 4 -1.90 3.96 -15.44
N GLU A 5 -2.24 4.78 -16.43
CA GLU A 5 -2.19 4.43 -17.85
C GLU A 5 -0.76 4.26 -18.40
N MET A 6 0.25 4.89 -17.79
CA MET A 6 1.66 4.75 -18.18
C MET A 6 2.38 3.59 -17.48
N MET A 7 1.77 2.98 -16.46
CA MET A 7 2.37 1.81 -15.80
C MET A 7 2.34 0.57 -16.72
N PRO A 8 3.38 -0.27 -16.70
CA PRO A 8 3.37 -1.55 -17.40
C PRO A 8 2.12 -2.36 -17.10
N ALA A 9 1.52 -2.99 -18.12
CA ALA A 9 0.25 -3.72 -17.98
C ALA A 9 0.29 -4.75 -16.84
N ARG A 10 1.43 -5.45 -16.65
CA ARG A 10 1.62 -6.42 -15.56
C ARG A 10 1.41 -5.82 -14.17
N ILE A 11 1.88 -4.59 -13.93
CA ILE A 11 1.76 -3.90 -12.62
C ILE A 11 0.30 -3.53 -12.37
N ARG A 12 -0.39 -2.99 -13.38
CA ARG A 12 -1.82 -2.67 -13.29
C ARG A 12 -2.66 -3.91 -13.00
N ILE A 13 -2.39 -5.00 -13.71
CA ILE A 13 -3.09 -6.28 -13.52
C ILE A 13 -2.83 -6.83 -12.11
N ALA A 14 -1.58 -6.83 -11.65
CA ALA A 14 -1.25 -7.26 -10.29
C ALA A 14 -1.99 -6.43 -9.24
N SER A 15 -2.07 -5.12 -9.41
CA SER A 15 -2.81 -4.23 -8.50
C SER A 15 -4.32 -4.53 -8.49
N ILE A 16 -4.92 -4.74 -9.67
CA ILE A 16 -6.35 -5.11 -9.78
C ILE A 16 -6.62 -6.44 -9.08
N LEU A 17 -5.78 -7.45 -9.33
CA LEU A 17 -5.92 -8.76 -8.70
C LEU A 17 -5.71 -8.71 -7.19
N LYS A 18 -4.74 -7.93 -6.69
CA LYS A 18 -4.58 -7.71 -5.25
C LYS A 18 -5.84 -7.12 -4.62
N LYS A 19 -6.44 -6.10 -5.24
CA LYS A 19 -7.71 -5.54 -4.77
C LYS A 19 -8.80 -6.61 -4.69
N ALA A 20 -8.94 -7.44 -5.71
CA ALA A 20 -9.92 -8.51 -5.76
C ALA A 20 -9.67 -9.60 -4.70
N LEU A 21 -8.40 -9.96 -4.45
CA LEU A 21 -8.02 -10.90 -3.39
C LEU A 21 -8.32 -10.34 -2.00
N PHE A 22 -7.91 -9.12 -1.70
CA PHE A 22 -8.12 -8.50 -0.40
C PHE A 22 -9.57 -8.08 -0.12
N SER A 23 -10.38 -7.86 -1.17
CA SER A 23 -11.82 -7.62 -1.02
C SER A 23 -12.64 -8.89 -0.84
N GLY A 24 -12.01 -10.08 -1.01
CA GLY A 24 -12.70 -11.37 -0.93
C GLY A 24 -13.50 -11.73 -2.17
N GLU A 25 -13.29 -11.04 -3.30
CA GLU A 25 -13.86 -11.44 -4.61
C GLU A 25 -13.33 -12.82 -5.02
N TYR A 26 -12.04 -13.09 -4.74
CA TYR A 26 -11.44 -14.42 -4.84
C TYR A 26 -11.07 -14.92 -3.45
N LYS A 27 -11.42 -16.16 -3.17
CA LYS A 27 -11.21 -16.81 -1.88
C LYS A 27 -10.01 -17.77 -1.92
N SER A 28 -9.51 -18.11 -0.74
CA SER A 28 -8.48 -19.15 -0.62
C SER A 28 -8.94 -20.45 -1.29
N GLY A 29 -8.07 -21.01 -2.12
CA GLY A 29 -8.32 -22.21 -2.90
C GLY A 29 -8.98 -21.98 -4.27
N ASP A 30 -9.45 -20.77 -4.58
CA ASP A 30 -10.01 -20.48 -5.89
C ASP A 30 -8.95 -20.61 -6.99
N GLU A 31 -9.36 -21.18 -8.12
CA GLU A 31 -8.50 -21.33 -9.31
C GLU A 31 -8.68 -20.10 -10.22
N LEU A 32 -7.59 -19.40 -10.53
CA LEU A 32 -7.56 -18.28 -11.46
C LEU A 32 -7.02 -18.74 -12.80
N SER A 33 -7.86 -18.69 -13.84
CA SER A 33 -7.47 -19.01 -15.23
C SER A 33 -6.79 -17.80 -15.88
N LEU A 34 -5.63 -18.04 -16.53
CA LEU A 34 -4.96 -17.00 -17.33
C LEU A 34 -5.84 -16.48 -18.47
N THR A 35 -6.64 -17.36 -19.08
CA THR A 35 -7.50 -17.00 -20.22
C THR A 35 -8.67 -16.15 -19.74
N GLU A 36 -9.39 -16.59 -18.72
CA GLU A 36 -10.54 -15.85 -18.17
C GLU A 36 -10.15 -14.46 -17.63
N ILE A 37 -9.03 -14.35 -16.93
CA ILE A 37 -8.54 -13.07 -16.43
C ILE A 37 -8.12 -12.16 -17.59
N ALA A 38 -7.46 -12.71 -18.63
CA ALA A 38 -7.06 -11.95 -19.82
C ALA A 38 -8.29 -11.40 -20.57
N GLU A 39 -9.33 -12.22 -20.76
CA GLU A 39 -10.60 -11.84 -21.38
C GLU A 39 -11.33 -10.78 -20.54
N LYS A 40 -11.47 -11.00 -19.22
CA LYS A 40 -12.12 -10.05 -18.29
C LYS A 40 -11.47 -8.67 -18.31
N LEU A 41 -10.14 -8.62 -18.45
CA LEU A 41 -9.36 -7.37 -18.44
C LEU A 41 -9.08 -6.79 -19.85
N GLY A 42 -9.49 -7.47 -20.92
CA GLY A 42 -9.25 -7.02 -22.30
C GLY A 42 -7.76 -6.97 -22.69
N VAL A 43 -6.94 -7.89 -22.17
CA VAL A 43 -5.50 -7.94 -22.38
C VAL A 43 -5.05 -9.32 -22.92
N SER A 44 -3.80 -9.41 -23.39
CA SER A 44 -3.23 -10.71 -23.74
C SER A 44 -2.84 -11.52 -22.50
N ARG A 45 -2.65 -12.83 -22.65
CA ARG A 45 -2.27 -13.74 -21.55
C ARG A 45 -0.88 -13.48 -20.97
N THR A 46 0.03 -12.87 -21.74
CA THR A 46 1.41 -12.61 -21.32
C THR A 46 1.49 -11.69 -20.09
N PRO A 47 0.93 -10.46 -20.10
CA PRO A 47 0.97 -9.59 -18.93
C PRO A 47 0.20 -10.15 -17.73
N VAL A 48 -0.83 -11.01 -17.95
CA VAL A 48 -1.52 -11.71 -16.85
C VAL A 48 -0.59 -12.74 -16.20
N ARG A 49 0.16 -13.50 -17.01
CA ARG A 49 1.14 -14.47 -16.48
C ARG A 49 2.23 -13.77 -15.68
N GLU A 50 2.75 -12.64 -16.16
CA GLU A 50 3.74 -11.85 -15.43
C GLU A 50 3.17 -11.32 -14.10
N ALA A 51 1.92 -10.86 -14.10
CA ALA A 51 1.23 -10.45 -12.88
C ALA A 51 1.04 -11.62 -11.90
N PHE A 52 0.69 -12.81 -12.38
CA PHE A 52 0.58 -14.02 -11.55
C PHE A 52 1.94 -14.40 -10.95
N GLN A 53 3.04 -14.32 -11.70
CA GLN A 53 4.40 -14.56 -11.18
C GLN A 53 4.77 -13.56 -10.09
N GLN A 54 4.41 -12.30 -10.26
CA GLN A 54 4.60 -11.29 -9.23
C GLN A 54 3.79 -11.64 -7.96
N LEU A 55 2.50 -11.98 -8.11
CA LEU A 55 1.64 -12.34 -6.97
C LEU A 55 2.07 -13.64 -6.29
N GLU A 56 2.68 -14.58 -7.03
CA GLU A 56 3.30 -15.77 -6.45
C GLU A 56 4.51 -15.40 -5.60
N SER A 57 5.39 -14.52 -6.09
CA SER A 57 6.55 -14.04 -5.33
C SER A 57 6.16 -13.28 -4.05
N GLU A 58 4.96 -12.73 -4.00
CA GLU A 58 4.37 -12.09 -2.83
C GLU A 58 3.58 -13.06 -1.93
N GLY A 59 3.52 -14.36 -2.29
CA GLY A 59 2.82 -15.37 -1.52
C GLY A 59 1.28 -15.37 -1.64
N LEU A 60 0.72 -14.54 -2.52
CA LEU A 60 -0.73 -14.42 -2.71
C LEU A 60 -1.31 -15.51 -3.61
N LEU A 61 -0.52 -16.02 -4.55
CA LEU A 61 -0.90 -17.07 -5.49
C LEU A 61 0.12 -18.20 -5.44
N LYS A 62 -0.32 -19.39 -5.89
CA LYS A 62 0.52 -20.53 -6.22
C LYS A 62 0.30 -20.89 -7.68
N LEU A 63 1.32 -20.74 -8.53
CA LEU A 63 1.21 -21.06 -9.94
C LEU A 63 1.00 -22.55 -10.18
N ARG A 64 0.18 -22.85 -11.18
CA ARG A 64 -0.02 -24.22 -11.74
C ARG A 64 0.44 -24.24 -13.18
N MET A 65 1.31 -25.20 -13.50
CA MET A 65 1.87 -25.35 -14.84
C MET A 65 0.73 -25.46 -15.89
N ASN A 66 0.69 -24.52 -16.83
CA ASN A 66 -0.28 -24.42 -17.93
C ASN A 66 -1.77 -24.26 -17.52
N LYS A 67 -2.08 -24.04 -16.23
CA LYS A 67 -3.47 -23.99 -15.73
C LYS A 67 -3.86 -22.69 -15.04
N GLY A 68 -2.92 -21.76 -14.88
CA GLY A 68 -3.18 -20.51 -14.13
C GLY A 68 -2.60 -20.55 -12.72
N ALA A 69 -3.35 -20.16 -11.70
CA ALA A 69 -2.90 -20.10 -10.32
C ALA A 69 -4.01 -20.48 -9.34
N ILE A 70 -3.62 -20.83 -8.10
CA ILE A 70 -4.51 -21.01 -6.97
C ILE A 70 -4.28 -19.88 -5.98
N VAL A 71 -5.34 -19.35 -5.42
CA VAL A 71 -5.28 -18.31 -4.36
C VAL A 71 -4.80 -18.94 -3.05
N ASN A 72 -3.72 -18.40 -2.51
CA ASN A 72 -3.22 -18.80 -1.20
C ASN A 72 -4.08 -18.22 -0.06
N PRO A 73 -4.10 -18.85 1.12
CA PRO A 73 -4.77 -18.29 2.28
C PRO A 73 -4.18 -16.91 2.63
N ILE A 74 -5.06 -15.92 2.82
CA ILE A 74 -4.72 -14.62 3.40
C ILE A 74 -5.24 -14.66 4.84
N ASP A 75 -4.40 -15.14 5.73
CA ASP A 75 -4.70 -15.29 7.15
C ASP A 75 -4.15 -14.13 7.99
N GLU A 76 -4.41 -14.16 9.28
CA GLU A 76 -3.89 -13.17 10.23
C GLU A 76 -2.36 -13.12 10.22
N LYS A 77 -1.70 -14.27 10.09
CA LYS A 77 -0.25 -14.37 10.03
C LYS A 77 0.30 -13.63 8.81
N TYR A 78 -0.28 -13.84 7.62
CA TYR A 78 0.11 -13.11 6.41
C TYR A 78 0.05 -11.59 6.60
N ILE A 79 -1.05 -11.09 7.21
CA ILE A 79 -1.21 -9.66 7.45
C ILE A 79 -0.17 -9.14 8.44
N ARG A 80 0.10 -9.87 9.53
CA ARG A 80 1.12 -9.49 10.51
C ARG A 80 2.50 -9.44 9.90
N ASP A 81 2.93 -10.51 9.24
CA ASP A 81 4.25 -10.61 8.58
C ASP A 81 4.43 -9.46 7.58
N HIS A 82 3.40 -9.16 6.77
CA HIS A 82 3.42 -8.07 5.81
C HIS A 82 3.60 -6.70 6.47
N TYR A 83 2.86 -6.44 7.55
CA TYR A 83 2.93 -5.16 8.26
C TYR A 83 4.18 -5.01 9.11
N GLU A 84 4.73 -6.08 9.66
CA GLU A 84 6.02 -6.06 10.34
C GLU A 84 7.13 -5.63 9.39
N MET A 85 7.16 -6.19 8.17
CA MET A 85 8.11 -5.74 7.13
C MET A 85 7.89 -4.29 6.73
N ARG A 86 6.65 -3.86 6.55
CA ARG A 86 6.35 -2.45 6.28
C ARG A 86 6.83 -1.56 7.41
N MET A 87 6.53 -1.89 8.66
CA MET A 87 6.91 -1.10 9.82
C MET A 87 8.42 -0.90 9.89
N LEU A 88 9.20 -1.96 9.70
CA LEU A 88 10.67 -1.90 9.68
C LEU A 88 11.19 -0.97 8.58
N LEU A 89 10.67 -1.10 7.37
CA LEU A 89 11.16 -0.33 6.22
C LEU A 89 10.63 1.11 6.19
N GLU A 90 9.37 1.32 6.54
CA GLU A 90 8.74 2.65 6.59
C GLU A 90 9.34 3.52 7.69
N SER A 91 9.58 2.94 8.88
CA SER A 91 10.17 3.68 9.99
C SER A 91 11.63 4.07 9.70
N GLU A 92 12.40 3.20 9.06
CA GLU A 92 13.75 3.53 8.59
C GLU A 92 13.72 4.60 7.49
N ALA A 93 12.74 4.56 6.58
CA ALA A 93 12.57 5.60 5.57
C ALA A 93 12.27 6.98 6.21
N ALA A 94 11.39 7.02 7.21
CA ALA A 94 11.07 8.26 7.95
C ALA A 94 12.29 8.81 8.71
N TYR A 95 13.06 7.92 9.34
CA TYR A 95 14.31 8.29 10.01
C TYR A 95 15.30 8.96 9.05
N ARG A 96 15.51 8.36 7.88
CA ARG A 96 16.43 8.89 6.85
C ARG A 96 15.89 10.17 6.22
N ALA A 97 14.59 10.24 5.95
CA ALA A 97 13.97 11.45 5.41
C ALA A 97 14.16 12.66 6.35
N ALA A 98 14.05 12.47 7.67
CA ALA A 98 14.33 13.51 8.64
C ALA A 98 15.81 13.93 8.66
N LYS A 99 16.73 12.99 8.45
CA LYS A 99 18.16 13.25 8.38
C LYS A 99 18.57 13.96 7.09
N ASN A 100 17.99 13.56 5.96
CA ASN A 100 18.34 14.07 4.63
C ASN A 100 17.60 15.36 4.26
N GLY A 101 16.47 15.61 4.93
CA GLY A 101 15.53 16.68 4.59
C GLY A 101 14.51 16.23 3.52
N LEU A 102 13.30 16.76 3.61
CA LEU A 102 12.22 16.55 2.64
C LEU A 102 11.85 17.89 2.01
N SER A 103 12.25 18.12 0.78
CA SER A 103 12.17 19.44 0.11
C SER A 103 10.77 20.02 -0.02
N ASN A 104 9.73 19.16 -0.11
CA ASN A 104 8.34 19.56 -0.28
C ASN A 104 7.50 19.39 1.01
N VAL A 105 8.12 19.27 2.18
CA VAL A 105 7.45 18.98 3.45
C VAL A 105 6.37 20.00 3.79
N ASP A 106 6.62 21.30 3.60
CA ASP A 106 5.64 22.36 3.87
C ASP A 106 4.40 22.28 2.96
N LYS A 107 4.61 21.92 1.69
CA LYS A 107 3.51 21.71 0.74
C LYS A 107 2.64 20.53 1.15
N LEU A 108 3.24 19.42 1.58
CA LEU A 108 2.53 18.24 2.06
C LEU A 108 1.76 18.52 3.35
N LEU A 109 2.39 19.23 4.31
CA LEU A 109 1.75 19.65 5.55
C LEU A 109 0.53 20.55 5.27
N ALA A 110 0.66 21.55 4.40
CA ALA A 110 -0.47 22.41 4.02
C ALA A 110 -1.61 21.62 3.40
N LYS A 111 -1.30 20.64 2.52
CA LYS A 111 -2.29 19.78 1.88
C LYS A 111 -3.02 18.89 2.90
N LEU A 112 -2.29 18.26 3.83
CA LEU A 112 -2.89 17.45 4.91
C LEU A 112 -3.77 18.28 5.84
N LYS A 113 -3.33 19.47 6.27
CA LYS A 113 -4.11 20.38 7.13
C LYS A 113 -5.41 20.81 6.44
N LYS A 114 -5.35 21.18 5.17
CA LYS A 114 -6.56 21.48 4.36
C LYS A 114 -7.48 20.27 4.23
N THR A 115 -6.93 19.08 4.00
CA THR A 115 -7.72 17.84 3.90
C THR A 115 -8.42 17.53 5.22
N LYS A 116 -7.74 17.72 6.36
CA LYS A 116 -8.31 17.55 7.70
C LYS A 116 -9.53 18.45 7.94
N GLU A 117 -9.49 19.70 7.48
CA GLU A 117 -10.61 20.65 7.59
C GLU A 117 -11.82 20.21 6.74
N ASN A 118 -11.57 19.58 5.59
CA ASN A 118 -12.58 19.19 4.61
C ASN A 118 -12.86 17.68 4.60
N MET A 119 -12.54 16.95 5.67
CA MET A 119 -12.59 15.49 5.73
C MET A 119 -13.92 14.86 5.34
N LYS A 120 -15.05 15.55 5.62
CA LYS A 120 -16.40 15.06 5.29
C LYS A 120 -16.69 15.04 3.77
N GLN A 121 -15.94 15.80 2.99
CA GLN A 121 -16.10 15.90 1.53
C GLN A 121 -15.03 15.09 0.78
N LEU A 122 -14.10 14.48 1.52
CA LEU A 122 -13.00 13.73 0.94
C LEU A 122 -13.50 12.41 0.37
N SER A 123 -13.25 12.18 -0.91
CA SER A 123 -13.51 10.88 -1.52
C SER A 123 -12.43 9.86 -1.13
N THR A 124 -12.76 8.58 -1.18
CA THR A 124 -11.77 7.50 -0.94
C THR A 124 -10.58 7.57 -1.90
N PRO A 125 -10.77 7.76 -3.23
CA PRO A 125 -9.64 7.92 -4.14
C PRO A 125 -8.73 9.10 -3.80
N ASP A 126 -9.30 10.27 -3.46
CA ASP A 126 -8.50 11.45 -3.10
C ASP A 126 -7.67 11.22 -1.83
N TYR A 127 -8.22 10.48 -0.87
CA TYR A 127 -7.48 10.09 0.32
C TYR A 127 -6.34 9.10 -0.01
N GLU A 128 -6.63 8.07 -0.81
CA GLU A 128 -5.63 7.06 -1.21
C GLU A 128 -4.46 7.73 -1.97
N ASP A 129 -4.75 8.67 -2.86
CA ASP A 129 -3.75 9.43 -3.61
C ASP A 129 -2.88 10.30 -2.69
N LEU A 130 -3.50 11.02 -1.74
CA LEU A 130 -2.77 11.84 -0.78
C LEU A 130 -1.92 10.99 0.16
N ASN A 131 -2.47 9.87 0.62
CA ASN A 131 -1.76 8.90 1.46
C ASN A 131 -0.51 8.37 0.75
N PHE A 132 -0.64 7.97 -0.52
CA PHE A 132 0.49 7.53 -1.34
C PHE A 132 1.50 8.66 -1.58
N GLU A 133 1.04 9.88 -1.84
CA GLU A 133 1.90 11.04 -2.06
C GLU A 133 2.81 11.30 -0.84
N VAL A 134 2.25 11.22 0.38
CA VAL A 134 3.01 11.41 1.63
C VAL A 134 4.07 10.32 1.79
N HIS A 135 3.67 9.05 1.72
CA HIS A 135 4.59 7.93 1.91
C HIS A 135 5.69 7.90 0.85
N SER A 136 5.32 8.05 -0.43
CA SER A 136 6.30 8.04 -1.52
C SER A 136 7.31 9.20 -1.45
N ALA A 137 6.89 10.38 -0.96
CA ALA A 137 7.79 11.49 -0.72
C ALA A 137 8.81 11.16 0.40
N ILE A 138 8.37 10.54 1.49
CA ILE A 138 9.24 10.07 2.58
C ILE A 138 10.24 9.03 2.06
N TRP A 139 9.78 8.05 1.26
CA TRP A 139 10.66 7.01 0.68
C TRP A 139 11.71 7.61 -0.27
N THR A 140 11.31 8.59 -1.07
CA THR A 140 12.24 9.32 -1.96
C THR A 140 13.30 10.07 -1.15
N ALA A 141 12.88 10.77 -0.09
CA ALA A 141 13.81 11.51 0.78
C ALA A 141 14.75 10.60 1.59
N ALA A 142 14.40 9.31 1.77
CA ALA A 142 15.30 8.33 2.39
C ALA A 142 16.57 8.04 1.58
N ASP A 143 16.62 8.46 0.31
CA ASP A 143 17.77 8.34 -0.61
C ASP A 143 18.31 6.90 -0.69
N ASN A 144 17.39 5.94 -0.93
CA ASN A 144 17.72 4.52 -1.10
C ASN A 144 16.75 3.87 -2.09
N ASP A 145 17.17 3.74 -3.34
CA ASP A 145 16.34 3.19 -4.44
C ASP A 145 15.83 1.77 -4.17
N ARG A 146 16.59 0.95 -3.44
CA ARG A 146 16.14 -0.40 -3.10
C ARG A 146 15.04 -0.37 -2.05
N LEU A 147 15.20 0.47 -1.01
CA LEU A 147 14.18 0.68 0.01
C LEU A 147 12.88 1.18 -0.63
N TYR A 148 12.97 2.17 -1.52
CA TYR A 148 11.82 2.68 -2.29
C TYR A 148 11.11 1.55 -3.07
N LYS A 149 11.87 0.72 -3.80
CA LYS A 149 11.31 -0.40 -4.58
C LYS A 149 10.60 -1.42 -3.69
N PHE A 150 11.19 -1.83 -2.58
CA PHE A 150 10.57 -2.77 -1.65
C PHE A 150 9.30 -2.20 -1.03
N LEU A 151 9.32 -0.95 -0.58
CA LEU A 151 8.14 -0.27 -0.04
C LEU A 151 7.02 -0.12 -1.08
N SER A 152 7.36 0.22 -2.32
CA SER A 152 6.39 0.28 -3.43
C SER A 152 5.74 -1.08 -3.72
N MET A 153 6.47 -2.19 -3.58
CA MET A 153 5.90 -3.54 -3.72
C MET A 153 4.95 -3.89 -2.57
N LEU A 154 5.32 -3.53 -1.34
CA LEU A 154 4.51 -3.77 -0.15
C LEU A 154 3.28 -2.84 -0.06
N TRP A 155 3.32 -1.67 -0.69
CA TRP A 155 2.26 -0.66 -0.60
C TRP A 155 0.89 -1.16 -1.06
N ASN A 156 0.84 -1.90 -2.15
CA ASN A 156 -0.39 -2.47 -2.71
C ASN A 156 -0.82 -3.78 -2.01
N GLY A 157 -0.56 -3.88 -0.71
CA GLY A 157 -0.90 -5.02 0.12
C GLY A 157 -2.32 -4.95 0.71
N PRO A 158 -2.52 -5.54 1.88
CA PRO A 158 -3.83 -5.72 2.52
C PRO A 158 -4.66 -4.44 2.71
N SER A 159 -4.05 -3.25 2.78
CA SER A 159 -4.76 -1.99 2.95
C SER A 159 -5.63 -1.59 1.76
N VAL A 160 -5.37 -2.14 0.57
CA VAL A 160 -5.99 -1.73 -0.70
C VAL A 160 -7.38 -2.32 -0.91
N GLY A 161 -7.75 -3.38 -0.19
CA GLY A 161 -9.02 -4.11 -0.37
C GLY A 161 -10.15 -3.70 0.59
N PHE A 162 -9.91 -2.78 1.51
CA PHE A 162 -10.94 -2.43 2.50
C PHE A 162 -12.02 -1.54 1.91
N LEU A 163 -13.18 -2.16 1.65
CA LEU A 163 -14.42 -1.47 1.30
C LEU A 163 -14.90 -0.68 2.54
N ASN A 164 -14.83 0.66 2.46
CA ASN A 164 -15.25 1.64 3.47
C ASN A 164 -14.35 1.76 4.71
N PRO A 165 -13.16 2.34 4.60
CA PRO A 165 -12.52 2.89 5.77
C PRO A 165 -13.40 4.02 6.32
N LYS A 166 -13.74 3.92 7.61
CA LYS A 166 -14.56 4.94 8.28
C LYS A 166 -13.83 6.27 8.28
N ILE A 167 -14.55 7.39 8.17
CA ILE A 167 -13.99 8.77 8.24
C ILE A 167 -13.02 8.93 9.42
N ASP A 168 -13.29 8.28 10.56
CA ASP A 168 -12.41 8.27 11.72
C ASP A 168 -11.02 7.66 11.44
N HIS A 169 -10.93 6.67 10.55
CA HIS A 169 -9.64 6.12 10.13
C HIS A 169 -8.83 7.16 9.34
N TYR A 170 -9.45 7.83 8.38
CA TYR A 170 -8.81 8.88 7.59
C TYR A 170 -8.33 10.03 8.46
N LYS A 171 -9.17 10.46 9.42
CA LYS A 171 -8.83 11.53 10.35
C LYS A 171 -7.58 11.18 11.18
N LYS A 172 -7.57 10.01 11.82
CA LYS A 172 -6.43 9.55 12.62
C LYS A 172 -5.16 9.43 11.77
N SER A 173 -5.27 8.81 10.59
CA SER A 173 -4.13 8.65 9.69
C SER A 173 -3.59 10.02 9.22
N THR A 174 -4.46 10.98 8.93
CA THR A 174 -4.04 12.35 8.56
C THR A 174 -3.32 13.05 9.72
N ASP A 175 -3.81 12.90 10.97
CA ASP A 175 -3.16 13.46 12.16
C ASP A 175 -1.76 12.86 12.37
N GLU A 176 -1.62 11.55 12.18
CA GLU A 176 -0.35 10.84 12.28
C GLU A 176 0.63 11.28 11.19
N HIS A 177 0.17 11.42 9.93
CA HIS A 177 1.00 11.92 8.84
C HIS A 177 1.49 13.34 9.09
N ILE A 178 0.66 14.22 9.66
CA ILE A 178 1.08 15.57 10.05
C ILE A 178 2.21 15.47 11.09
N ALA A 179 2.04 14.64 12.14
CA ALA A 179 3.07 14.49 13.17
C ALA A 179 4.39 13.91 12.62
N ILE A 180 4.32 12.94 11.71
CA ILE A 180 5.49 12.38 11.02
C ILE A 180 6.22 13.47 10.22
N LEU A 181 5.47 14.23 9.40
CA LEU A 181 6.06 15.28 8.56
C LEU A 181 6.60 16.45 9.38
N GLU A 182 5.98 16.80 10.50
CA GLU A 182 6.51 17.80 11.43
C GLU A 182 7.83 17.33 12.05
N ALA A 183 7.92 16.08 12.50
CA ALA A 183 9.18 15.51 12.99
C ALA A 183 10.27 15.46 11.91
N ILE A 184 9.91 15.15 10.65
CA ILE A 184 10.84 15.18 9.51
C ILE A 184 11.30 16.62 9.25
N LYS A 185 10.41 17.60 9.26
CA LYS A 185 10.72 19.00 9.05
C LYS A 185 11.71 19.54 10.10
N ASP A 186 11.51 19.11 11.36
CA ASP A 186 12.37 19.50 12.48
C ASP A 186 13.71 18.74 12.52
N GLY A 187 13.95 17.81 11.58
CA GLY A 187 15.15 16.95 11.55
C GLY A 187 15.20 15.94 12.69
N ASN A 188 14.08 15.71 13.41
CA ASN A 188 14.02 14.79 14.53
C ASN A 188 13.83 13.34 14.04
N SER A 189 14.92 12.71 13.61
CA SER A 189 14.93 11.39 13.00
C SER A 189 14.34 10.29 13.90
N ASN A 190 14.62 10.34 15.20
CA ASN A 190 14.10 9.34 16.14
C ASN A 190 12.60 9.47 16.33
N GLU A 191 12.08 10.68 16.41
CA GLU A 191 10.65 10.93 16.52
C GLU A 191 9.91 10.58 15.25
N ALA A 192 10.45 10.93 14.07
CA ALA A 192 9.90 10.55 12.78
C ALA A 192 9.78 9.02 12.65
N LYS A 193 10.83 8.28 13.06
CA LYS A 193 10.82 6.82 13.12
C LYS A 193 9.71 6.29 14.02
N ARG A 194 9.67 6.77 15.28
CA ARG A 194 8.69 6.34 16.28
C ARG A 194 7.25 6.59 15.84
N MET A 195 6.98 7.77 15.26
CA MET A 195 5.64 8.11 14.78
C MET A 195 5.22 7.24 13.58
N MET A 196 6.15 6.88 12.69
CA MET A 196 5.87 5.98 11.59
C MET A 196 5.60 4.54 12.08
N GLU A 197 6.30 4.06 13.10
CA GLU A 197 6.03 2.77 13.75
C GLU A 197 4.59 2.72 14.30
N ILE A 198 4.20 3.73 15.07
CA ILE A 198 2.83 3.86 15.63
C ILE A 198 1.78 3.89 14.52
N HIS A 199 2.01 4.68 13.46
CA HIS A 199 1.12 4.76 12.31
C HIS A 199 0.91 3.41 11.63
N THR A 200 2.00 2.70 11.36
CA THR A 200 1.96 1.41 10.65
C THR A 200 1.33 0.32 11.52
N GLU A 201 1.67 0.27 12.82
CA GLU A 201 1.07 -0.66 13.78
C GLU A 201 -0.43 -0.43 13.93
N ARG A 202 -0.87 0.82 14.07
CA ARG A 202 -2.31 1.14 14.12
C ARG A 202 -3.02 0.72 12.83
N SER A 203 -2.38 0.92 11.68
CA SER A 203 -2.93 0.50 10.38
C SER A 203 -3.11 -1.02 10.32
N MET A 204 -2.11 -1.79 10.76
CA MET A 204 -2.20 -3.25 10.91
C MET A 204 -3.38 -3.66 11.79
N ASN A 205 -3.45 -3.09 13.00
CA ASN A 205 -4.50 -3.42 13.96
C ASN A 205 -5.90 -3.09 13.43
N ASN A 206 -6.04 -2.01 12.66
CA ASN A 206 -7.31 -1.66 12.03
C ASN A 206 -7.71 -2.71 10.97
N ILE A 207 -6.75 -3.20 10.20
CA ILE A 207 -6.98 -4.25 9.20
C ILE A 207 -7.37 -5.56 9.89
N LEU A 208 -6.61 -6.02 10.87
CA LEU A 208 -6.90 -7.26 11.60
C LEU A 208 -8.30 -7.28 12.23
N LYS A 209 -8.80 -6.12 12.67
CA LYS A 209 -10.17 -5.99 13.23
C LYS A 209 -11.28 -6.06 12.19
N ASN A 210 -11.00 -5.69 10.95
CA ASN A 210 -12.02 -5.53 9.92
C ASN A 210 -11.90 -6.56 8.78
N PHE A 211 -10.78 -7.27 8.70
CA PHE A 211 -10.57 -8.31 7.70
C PHE A 211 -11.40 -9.55 8.03
N LYS A 212 -12.18 -10.02 7.07
CA LYS A 212 -12.89 -11.28 7.18
C LYS A 212 -11.98 -12.39 6.67
N PHE A 213 -11.30 -13.04 7.59
CA PHE A 213 -10.53 -14.25 7.28
C PHE A 213 -11.48 -15.33 6.76
N ALA A 214 -11.17 -15.89 5.58
CA ALA A 214 -11.94 -16.98 4.97
C ALA A 214 -11.49 -18.33 5.51
#